data_8d476c85e27433b867757f7b3791ec5a
#
_entry.id   8d476c85e27433b867757f7b3791ec5a
#
_cell.length_a   1.000
_cell.length_b   1.000
_cell.length_c   1.000
_cell.angle_alpha   90.00
_cell.angle_beta   90.00
_cell.angle_gamma   90.00
#
_symmetry.space_group_name_H-M   'P 1'
#
loop_
_entity.id
_entity.type
_entity.pdbx_description
1 polymer ?
#
loop_
_entity_poly.entity_id
_entity_poly.type
_entity_poly.pdbx_seq_one_letter_code
_entity_poly.pdbx_strand_id
1 'polypeptide(L)'
;MKIKSKILIIAGSDSSGGAGIQADIKTATCLGVYAMTAVTAVTVQNTKGVKSVIPIPPIEIYNQITHSTKDIKPNAIKIGMLHSTKVINKVLKSLNDMRIKKIILDPVMVAKGGSKLITDQAIQLMKKKLLKKVSLVTPNLPEAEILTGVKINCKEDMIFAAHKLMQFGVSNVLIKGGHFKSKRIHDIFVNKNEIRVFTNNRFNTKNTHGTGCTLSTAITSFFSCGKTLKKSCELGINYVN
;
A
#
# COMPACT_ATOMS: atom_id res chain seq x y z
N MET A 1 -17.20 -21.06 0.81
CA MET A 1 -16.38 -20.31 1.81
C MET A 1 -17.19 -19.10 2.32
N LYS A 2 -17.32 -18.91 3.64
CA LYS A 2 -18.04 -17.76 4.20
C LYS A 2 -17.19 -16.51 4.08
N ILE A 3 -17.70 -15.47 3.41
CA ILE A 3 -17.01 -14.17 3.26
C ILE A 3 -16.94 -13.49 4.63
N LYS A 4 -15.73 -13.18 5.11
CA LYS A 4 -15.47 -12.53 6.41
C LYS A 4 -15.65 -11.03 6.37
N SER A 5 -15.30 -10.38 5.24
CA SER A 5 -15.32 -8.94 5.05
C SER A 5 -15.18 -8.61 3.56
N LYS A 6 -15.28 -7.33 3.19
CA LYS A 6 -15.17 -6.81 1.83
C LYS A 6 -14.17 -5.66 1.80
N ILE A 7 -13.26 -5.65 0.82
CA ILE A 7 -12.32 -4.53 0.63
C ILE A 7 -12.37 -4.01 -0.80
N LEU A 8 -12.07 -2.72 -0.97
CA LEU A 8 -11.81 -2.11 -2.27
C LEU A 8 -10.29 -1.97 -2.45
N ILE A 9 -9.80 -2.44 -3.58
CA ILE A 9 -8.40 -2.33 -4.01
C ILE A 9 -8.33 -1.31 -5.14
N ILE A 10 -7.52 -0.25 -4.96
CA ILE A 10 -7.26 0.78 -5.97
C ILE A 10 -5.78 0.69 -6.33
N ALA A 11 -5.45 0.05 -7.46
CA ALA A 11 -4.05 -0.23 -7.82
C ALA A 11 -3.87 -0.49 -9.32
N GLY A 12 -2.63 -0.55 -9.77
CA GLY A 12 -2.28 -0.99 -11.11
C GLY A 12 -2.38 -2.50 -11.28
N SER A 13 -2.56 -2.94 -12.52
CA SER A 13 -2.58 -4.36 -12.92
C SER A 13 -1.19 -4.81 -13.33
N ASP A 14 -0.70 -5.90 -12.76
CA ASP A 14 0.55 -6.57 -13.13
C ASP A 14 0.25 -7.81 -14.00
N SER A 15 0.63 -7.75 -15.28
CA SER A 15 0.38 -8.85 -16.25
C SER A 15 1.07 -10.16 -15.85
N SER A 16 2.15 -10.13 -15.05
CA SER A 16 2.79 -11.35 -14.55
C SER A 16 2.07 -11.98 -13.36
N GLY A 17 1.09 -11.27 -12.77
CA GLY A 17 0.27 -11.78 -11.68
C GLY A 17 0.95 -11.78 -10.31
N GLY A 18 2.19 -11.27 -10.20
CA GLY A 18 2.98 -11.31 -8.96
C GLY A 18 2.79 -10.11 -8.03
N ALA A 19 2.36 -8.95 -8.57
CA ALA A 19 2.14 -7.72 -7.82
C ALA A 19 0.80 -7.08 -8.19
N GLY A 20 0.59 -5.81 -7.83
CA GLY A 20 -0.60 -5.05 -8.18
C GLY A 20 -1.90 -5.71 -7.74
N ILE A 21 -2.98 -5.44 -8.48
CA ILE A 21 -4.31 -5.97 -8.15
C ILE A 21 -4.36 -7.50 -8.15
N GLN A 22 -3.53 -8.19 -8.93
CA GLN A 22 -3.51 -9.65 -8.99
C GLN A 22 -2.99 -10.25 -7.67
N ALA A 23 -1.89 -9.73 -7.13
CA ALA A 23 -1.40 -10.12 -5.82
C ALA A 23 -2.40 -9.76 -4.71
N ASP A 24 -3.02 -8.60 -4.82
CA ASP A 24 -4.00 -8.10 -3.87
C ASP A 24 -5.25 -8.99 -3.82
N ILE A 25 -5.83 -9.36 -4.99
CA ILE A 25 -6.99 -10.27 -5.08
C ILE A 25 -6.64 -11.64 -4.48
N LYS A 26 -5.50 -12.23 -4.89
CA LYS A 26 -5.05 -13.53 -4.36
C LYS A 26 -4.95 -13.50 -2.84
N THR A 27 -4.29 -12.47 -2.30
CA THR A 27 -4.12 -12.29 -0.85
C THR A 27 -5.45 -12.17 -0.12
N ALA A 28 -6.34 -11.29 -0.59
CA ALA A 28 -7.65 -11.10 0.02
C ALA A 28 -8.47 -12.38 -0.01
N THR A 29 -8.49 -13.09 -1.14
CA THR A 29 -9.20 -14.36 -1.33
C THR A 29 -8.69 -15.44 -0.38
N CYS A 30 -7.36 -15.63 -0.28
CA CYS A 30 -6.76 -16.58 0.66
C CYS A 30 -7.11 -16.28 2.12
N LEU A 31 -7.32 -15.00 2.48
CA LEU A 31 -7.72 -14.58 3.82
C LEU A 31 -9.24 -14.62 4.04
N GLY A 32 -10.02 -15.01 3.03
CA GLY A 32 -11.48 -15.10 3.09
C GLY A 32 -12.19 -13.76 3.00
N VAL A 33 -11.55 -12.78 2.35
CA VAL A 33 -12.07 -11.43 2.15
C VAL A 33 -12.46 -11.23 0.68
N TYR A 34 -13.64 -10.67 0.44
CA TYR A 34 -14.09 -10.31 -0.91
C TYR A 34 -13.36 -9.05 -1.40
N ALA A 35 -12.76 -9.13 -2.59
CA ALA A 35 -11.99 -8.05 -3.17
C ALA A 35 -12.73 -7.42 -4.36
N MET A 36 -13.10 -6.14 -4.23
CA MET A 36 -13.47 -5.28 -5.35
C MET A 36 -12.22 -4.56 -5.85
N THR A 37 -12.17 -4.19 -7.14
CA THR A 37 -11.02 -3.52 -7.73
C THR A 37 -11.41 -2.26 -8.48
N ALA A 38 -10.50 -1.28 -8.47
CA ALA A 38 -10.45 -0.15 -9.38
C ALA A 38 -9.03 -0.09 -9.97
N VAL A 39 -8.92 -0.41 -11.26
CA VAL A 39 -7.64 -0.47 -11.96
C VAL A 39 -7.17 0.93 -12.31
N THR A 40 -5.96 1.30 -11.89
CA THR A 40 -5.39 2.64 -12.16
C THR A 40 -4.52 2.69 -13.40
N ALA A 41 -3.91 1.57 -13.77
CA ALA A 41 -3.12 1.39 -14.98
C ALA A 41 -3.01 -0.10 -15.31
N VAL A 42 -2.79 -0.42 -16.57
CA VAL A 42 -2.39 -1.76 -17.01
C VAL A 42 -0.90 -1.72 -17.33
N THR A 43 -0.13 -2.67 -16.81
CA THR A 43 1.31 -2.74 -17.09
C THR A 43 1.65 -3.94 -17.95
N VAL A 44 2.61 -3.79 -18.86
CA VAL A 44 3.34 -4.88 -19.47
C VAL A 44 4.55 -5.13 -18.59
N GLN A 45 4.44 -6.14 -17.74
CA GLN A 45 5.37 -6.36 -16.63
C GLN A 45 5.67 -7.84 -16.44
N ASN A 46 6.87 -8.12 -15.95
CA ASN A 46 7.28 -9.44 -15.46
C ASN A 46 8.08 -9.29 -14.15
N THR A 47 8.60 -10.40 -13.62
CA THR A 47 9.35 -10.39 -12.34
C THR A 47 10.69 -9.64 -12.41
N LYS A 48 11.15 -9.26 -13.61
CA LYS A 48 12.41 -8.53 -13.84
C LYS A 48 12.20 -7.02 -13.96
N GLY A 49 11.01 -6.57 -14.44
CA GLY A 49 10.73 -5.15 -14.61
C GLY A 49 9.46 -4.84 -15.40
N VAL A 50 9.21 -3.54 -15.57
CA VAL A 50 8.08 -2.99 -16.32
C VAL A 50 8.56 -2.49 -17.68
N LYS A 51 7.96 -3.02 -18.75
CA LYS A 51 8.22 -2.61 -20.15
C LYS A 51 7.41 -1.37 -20.52
N SER A 52 6.13 -1.34 -20.14
CA SER A 52 5.26 -0.19 -20.41
C SER A 52 4.12 -0.10 -19.39
N VAL A 53 3.56 1.11 -19.27
CA VAL A 53 2.42 1.42 -18.40
C VAL A 53 1.36 2.11 -19.26
N ILE A 54 0.16 1.57 -19.28
CA ILE A 54 -1.01 2.15 -19.95
C ILE A 54 -1.93 2.69 -18.86
N PRO A 55 -2.01 4.02 -18.67
CA PRO A 55 -2.86 4.62 -17.67
C PRO A 55 -4.33 4.44 -17.99
N ILE A 56 -5.15 4.13 -17.00
CA ILE A 56 -6.60 4.23 -17.13
C ILE A 56 -7.02 5.70 -16.97
N PRO A 57 -7.95 6.20 -17.82
CA PRO A 57 -8.44 7.57 -17.69
C PRO A 57 -8.93 7.85 -16.26
N PRO A 58 -8.54 9.00 -15.64
CA PRO A 58 -8.88 9.27 -14.24
C PRO A 58 -10.38 9.26 -13.95
N ILE A 59 -11.22 9.64 -14.92
CA ILE A 59 -12.67 9.58 -14.78
C ILE A 59 -13.16 8.14 -14.67
N GLU A 60 -12.56 7.20 -15.42
CA GLU A 60 -12.96 5.80 -15.36
C GLU A 60 -12.52 5.14 -14.05
N ILE A 61 -11.40 5.58 -13.46
CA ILE A 61 -11.01 5.13 -12.11
C ILE A 61 -12.07 5.58 -11.09
N TYR A 62 -12.52 6.84 -11.18
CA TYR A 62 -13.60 7.34 -10.34
C TYR A 62 -14.90 6.55 -10.54
N ASN A 63 -15.27 6.25 -11.80
CA ASN A 63 -16.45 5.48 -12.14
C ASN A 63 -16.38 4.03 -11.60
N GLN A 64 -15.24 3.34 -11.76
CA GLN A 64 -15.01 2.00 -11.18
C GLN A 64 -15.25 2.01 -9.67
N ILE A 65 -14.64 2.98 -8.95
CA ILE A 65 -14.78 3.11 -7.51
C ILE A 65 -16.25 3.33 -7.13
N THR A 66 -16.88 4.35 -7.70
CA THR A 66 -18.23 4.77 -7.29
C THR A 66 -19.29 3.75 -7.69
N HIS A 67 -19.17 3.13 -8.85
CA HIS A 67 -20.14 2.14 -9.32
C HIS A 67 -20.11 0.88 -8.46
N SER A 68 -18.90 0.33 -8.22
CA SER A 68 -18.76 -0.88 -7.39
C SER A 68 -19.13 -0.64 -5.93
N THR A 69 -18.81 0.52 -5.36
CA THR A 69 -19.08 0.80 -3.94
C THR A 69 -20.53 1.21 -3.65
N LYS A 70 -21.30 1.63 -4.65
CA LYS A 70 -22.75 1.83 -4.52
C LYS A 70 -23.49 0.53 -4.26
N ASP A 71 -23.06 -0.55 -4.90
CA ASP A 71 -23.62 -1.89 -4.77
C ASP A 71 -22.98 -2.62 -3.58
N ILE A 72 -21.65 -2.79 -3.61
CA ILE A 72 -20.91 -3.56 -2.61
C ILE A 72 -20.18 -2.59 -1.67
N LYS A 73 -20.69 -2.39 -0.47
CA LYS A 73 -20.07 -1.48 0.52
C LYS A 73 -18.81 -2.12 1.12
N PRO A 74 -17.58 -1.60 0.85
CA PRO A 74 -16.37 -2.14 1.44
C PRO A 74 -16.23 -1.76 2.92
N ASN A 75 -15.58 -2.64 3.69
CA ASN A 75 -15.24 -2.39 5.09
C ASN A 75 -13.89 -1.68 5.26
N ALA A 76 -13.00 -1.80 4.25
CA ALA A 76 -11.72 -1.10 4.18
C ALA A 76 -11.27 -0.90 2.73
N ILE A 77 -10.31 -0.02 2.53
CA ILE A 77 -9.73 0.30 1.22
C ILE A 77 -8.21 0.08 1.27
N LYS A 78 -7.67 -0.61 0.27
CA LYS A 78 -6.24 -0.65 -0.02
C LYS A 78 -5.97 0.24 -1.23
N ILE A 79 -5.02 1.15 -1.09
CA ILE A 79 -4.53 1.98 -2.20
C ILE A 79 -3.09 1.58 -2.50
N GLY A 80 -2.80 1.28 -3.77
CA GLY A 80 -1.46 1.01 -4.27
C GLY A 80 -0.99 2.09 -5.25
N MET A 81 -0.56 1.68 -6.46
CA MET A 81 -0.01 2.58 -7.48
C MET A 81 -1.03 3.64 -7.94
N LEU A 82 -0.62 4.92 -7.81
CA LEU A 82 -1.33 6.11 -8.30
C LEU A 82 -0.37 6.98 -9.12
N HIS A 83 -0.31 6.77 -10.41
CA HIS A 83 0.75 7.29 -11.29
C HIS A 83 0.76 8.81 -11.49
N SER A 84 -0.34 9.54 -11.27
CA SER A 84 -0.44 10.97 -11.59
C SER A 84 -1.30 11.78 -10.63
N THR A 85 -1.13 13.11 -10.64
CA THR A 85 -1.94 14.04 -9.85
C THR A 85 -3.43 13.97 -10.20
N LYS A 86 -3.77 13.75 -11.49
CA LYS A 86 -5.15 13.61 -11.95
C LYS A 86 -5.83 12.39 -11.33
N VAL A 87 -5.11 11.26 -11.25
CA VAL A 87 -5.60 10.03 -10.59
C VAL A 87 -5.78 10.25 -9.10
N ILE A 88 -4.76 10.80 -8.41
CA ILE A 88 -4.86 11.09 -6.97
C ILE A 88 -6.06 12.00 -6.65
N ASN A 89 -6.30 13.04 -7.44
CA ASN A 89 -7.45 13.92 -7.24
C ASN A 89 -8.79 13.18 -7.41
N LYS A 90 -8.90 12.27 -8.37
CA LYS A 90 -10.13 11.48 -8.56
C LYS A 90 -10.34 10.46 -7.44
N VAL A 91 -9.27 9.82 -6.97
CA VAL A 91 -9.31 8.95 -5.78
C VAL A 91 -9.72 9.75 -4.55
N LEU A 92 -9.11 10.91 -4.30
CA LEU A 92 -9.50 11.79 -3.18
C LEU A 92 -10.98 12.19 -3.23
N LYS A 93 -11.50 12.52 -4.42
CA LYS A 93 -12.92 12.80 -4.60
C LYS A 93 -13.76 11.59 -4.19
N SER A 94 -13.44 10.39 -4.68
CA SER A 94 -14.17 9.17 -4.30
C SER A 94 -14.12 8.89 -2.80
N LEU A 95 -12.95 9.09 -2.15
CA LEU A 95 -12.80 8.90 -0.70
C LEU A 95 -13.64 9.88 0.11
N ASN A 96 -13.83 11.13 -0.35
CA ASN A 96 -14.69 12.10 0.31
C ASN A 96 -16.18 11.71 0.19
N ASP A 97 -16.56 11.11 -0.94
CA ASP A 97 -17.94 10.65 -1.17
C ASP A 97 -18.29 9.40 -0.33
N MET A 98 -17.25 8.67 0.12
CA MET A 98 -17.37 7.45 0.93
C MET A 98 -17.09 7.74 2.41
N ARG A 99 -17.91 7.22 3.32
CA ARG A 99 -17.72 7.35 4.79
C ARG A 99 -16.78 6.27 5.36
N ILE A 100 -15.79 5.81 4.59
CA ILE A 100 -14.88 4.73 5.00
C ILE A 100 -13.63 5.33 5.61
N LYS A 101 -13.32 4.93 6.86
CA LYS A 101 -12.14 5.41 7.60
C LYS A 101 -10.96 4.44 7.54
N LYS A 102 -11.20 3.15 7.25
CA LYS A 102 -10.17 2.11 7.21
C LYS A 102 -9.48 2.12 5.84
N ILE A 103 -8.44 2.94 5.69
CA ILE A 103 -7.73 3.13 4.41
C ILE A 103 -6.24 2.87 4.62
N ILE A 104 -5.68 1.92 3.89
CA ILE A 104 -4.26 1.58 3.89
C ILE A 104 -3.64 2.04 2.57
N LEU A 105 -2.56 2.80 2.64
CA LEU A 105 -1.78 3.25 1.47
C LEU A 105 -0.44 2.52 1.42
N ASP A 106 -0.24 1.76 0.37
CA ASP A 106 1.09 1.30 -0.06
C ASP A 106 1.61 2.29 -1.11
N PRO A 107 2.56 3.19 -0.78
CA PRO A 107 2.91 4.32 -1.63
C PRO A 107 3.89 3.90 -2.73
N VAL A 108 3.44 3.00 -3.63
CA VAL A 108 4.25 2.44 -4.70
C VAL A 108 4.78 3.52 -5.62
N MET A 109 6.11 3.72 -5.63
CA MET A 109 6.78 4.76 -6.41
C MET A 109 7.68 4.21 -7.50
N VAL A 110 8.28 3.05 -7.25
CA VAL A 110 9.25 2.43 -8.15
C VAL A 110 8.92 0.94 -8.29
N ALA A 111 8.90 0.46 -9.52
CA ALA A 111 8.73 -0.97 -9.79
C ALA A 111 10.01 -1.75 -9.44
N LYS A 112 9.88 -3.08 -9.25
CA LYS A 112 11.05 -3.96 -9.24
C LYS A 112 11.76 -3.82 -10.60
N GLY A 113 13.02 -3.45 -10.61
CA GLY A 113 13.76 -3.10 -11.84
C GLY A 113 14.03 -1.60 -12.01
N GLY A 114 13.56 -0.75 -11.07
CA GLY A 114 13.94 0.67 -11.01
C GLY A 114 13.05 1.63 -11.81
N SER A 115 12.05 1.14 -12.54
CA SER A 115 11.15 2.00 -13.31
C SER A 115 10.30 2.87 -12.39
N LYS A 116 10.33 4.19 -12.59
CA LYS A 116 9.50 5.15 -11.84
C LYS A 116 8.04 5.02 -12.28
N LEU A 117 7.14 4.81 -11.33
CA LEU A 117 5.71 4.56 -11.54
C LEU A 117 4.82 5.76 -11.19
N ILE A 118 5.39 6.83 -10.67
CA ILE A 118 4.66 8.02 -10.20
C ILE A 118 5.43 9.30 -10.55
N THR A 119 4.73 10.38 -10.86
CA THR A 119 5.36 11.68 -11.12
C THR A 119 5.72 12.40 -9.82
N ASP A 120 6.74 13.30 -9.84
CA ASP A 120 7.12 14.08 -8.65
C ASP A 120 5.99 14.96 -8.14
N GLN A 121 5.22 15.56 -9.04
CA GLN A 121 4.03 16.33 -8.68
C GLN A 121 2.98 15.49 -7.97
N ALA A 122 2.82 14.21 -8.37
CA ALA A 122 1.90 13.30 -7.71
C ALA A 122 2.40 12.91 -6.30
N ILE A 123 3.72 12.75 -6.11
CA ILE A 123 4.32 12.54 -4.79
C ILE A 123 4.03 13.73 -3.87
N GLN A 124 4.21 14.97 -4.34
CA GLN A 124 3.92 16.17 -3.55
C GLN A 124 2.42 16.26 -3.20
N LEU A 125 1.54 15.93 -4.13
CA LEU A 125 0.09 15.90 -3.88
C LEU A 125 -0.29 14.81 -2.87
N MET A 126 0.33 13.62 -2.96
CA MET A 126 0.16 12.53 -1.99
C MET A 126 0.52 12.99 -0.58
N LYS A 127 1.69 13.62 -0.40
CA LYS A 127 2.12 14.20 0.88
C LYS A 127 1.13 15.25 1.40
N LYS A 128 0.71 16.18 0.56
CA LYS A 128 -0.11 17.32 0.97
C LYS A 128 -1.56 16.94 1.28
N LYS A 129 -2.14 15.97 0.55
CA LYS A 129 -3.58 15.68 0.61
C LYS A 129 -3.92 14.23 0.96
N LEU A 130 -3.25 13.23 0.36
CA LEU A 130 -3.68 11.84 0.49
C LEU A 130 -3.29 11.24 1.84
N LEU A 131 -2.10 11.53 2.37
CA LEU A 131 -1.64 11.02 3.67
C LEU A 131 -2.59 11.38 4.82
N LYS A 132 -3.26 12.54 4.75
CA LYS A 132 -4.27 12.97 5.75
C LYS A 132 -5.56 12.15 5.73
N LYS A 133 -5.80 11.36 4.68
CA LYS A 133 -7.02 10.58 4.48
C LYS A 133 -6.85 9.10 4.83
N VAL A 134 -5.62 8.65 5.05
CA VAL A 134 -5.33 7.23 5.28
C VAL A 134 -5.09 6.91 6.74
N SER A 135 -5.47 5.71 7.14
CA SER A 135 -5.26 5.20 8.51
C SER A 135 -3.83 4.72 8.72
N LEU A 136 -3.19 4.22 7.65
CA LEU A 136 -1.82 3.70 7.67
C LEU A 136 -1.17 3.93 6.32
N VAL A 137 0.11 4.30 6.33
CA VAL A 137 0.99 4.24 5.15
C VAL A 137 2.10 3.21 5.37
N THR A 138 2.44 2.42 4.33
CA THR A 138 3.39 1.29 4.44
C THR A 138 4.58 1.44 3.49
N PRO A 139 5.41 2.49 3.59
CA PRO A 139 6.54 2.69 2.69
C PRO A 139 7.67 1.68 2.99
N ASN A 140 8.39 1.28 1.94
CA ASN A 140 9.72 0.71 2.08
C ASN A 140 10.77 1.82 2.32
N LEU A 141 12.06 1.45 2.52
CA LEU A 141 13.10 2.45 2.83
C LEU A 141 13.25 3.51 1.73
N PRO A 142 13.41 3.17 0.42
CA PRO A 142 13.47 4.15 -0.65
C PRO A 142 12.23 5.06 -0.73
N GLU A 143 11.04 4.51 -0.55
CA GLU A 143 9.78 5.27 -0.55
C GLU A 143 9.71 6.23 0.64
N ALA A 144 10.14 5.79 1.82
CA ALA A 144 10.21 6.63 3.01
C ALA A 144 11.23 7.77 2.84
N GLU A 145 12.41 7.49 2.27
CA GLU A 145 13.41 8.51 1.93
C GLU A 145 12.85 9.56 0.95
N ILE A 146 12.18 9.13 -0.13
CA ILE A 146 11.56 10.03 -1.11
C ILE A 146 10.47 10.90 -0.45
N LEU A 147 9.63 10.31 0.39
CA LEU A 147 8.54 11.03 1.04
C LEU A 147 9.03 12.04 2.06
N THR A 148 10.08 11.71 2.80
CA THR A 148 10.54 12.51 3.96
C THR A 148 11.75 13.38 3.66
N GLY A 149 12.56 13.01 2.67
CA GLY A 149 13.90 13.58 2.44
C GLY A 149 14.93 13.17 3.50
N VAL A 150 14.60 12.17 4.34
CA VAL A 150 15.50 11.63 5.36
C VAL A 150 16.27 10.46 4.77
N LYS A 151 17.60 10.46 4.89
CA LYS A 151 18.42 9.28 4.56
C LYS A 151 18.27 8.24 5.67
N ILE A 152 18.01 6.97 5.30
CA ILE A 152 17.72 5.91 6.26
C ILE A 152 18.82 4.84 6.22
N ASN A 153 19.67 4.83 7.25
CA ASN A 153 20.80 3.91 7.37
C ASN A 153 20.63 2.93 8.56
N CYS A 154 19.79 3.26 9.53
CA CYS A 154 19.58 2.49 10.75
C CYS A 154 18.09 2.50 11.18
N LYS A 155 17.78 1.82 12.28
CA LYS A 155 16.41 1.77 12.83
C LYS A 155 15.93 3.11 13.35
N GLU A 156 16.83 3.87 13.93
CA GLU A 156 16.58 5.20 14.49
C GLU A 156 16.15 6.17 13.37
N ASP A 157 16.80 6.09 12.20
CA ASP A 157 16.43 6.87 11.02
C ASP A 157 15.02 6.45 10.51
N MET A 158 14.68 5.16 10.57
CA MET A 158 13.32 4.69 10.24
C MET A 158 12.28 5.31 11.17
N ILE A 159 12.55 5.35 12.48
CA ILE A 159 11.65 5.96 13.47
C ILE A 159 11.52 7.47 13.21
N PHE A 160 12.63 8.15 12.95
CA PHE A 160 12.62 9.57 12.62
C PHE A 160 11.83 9.85 11.33
N ALA A 161 12.05 9.06 10.29
CA ALA A 161 11.30 9.16 9.04
C ALA A 161 9.80 8.90 9.25
N ALA A 162 9.42 7.94 10.11
CA ALA A 162 8.03 7.68 10.44
C ALA A 162 7.38 8.88 11.14
N HIS A 163 8.05 9.49 12.10
CA HIS A 163 7.55 10.73 12.75
C HIS A 163 7.39 11.88 11.75
N LYS A 164 8.34 12.02 10.81
CA LYS A 164 8.24 13.03 9.74
C LYS A 164 7.06 12.77 8.80
N LEU A 165 6.76 11.50 8.48
CA LEU A 165 5.55 11.14 7.75
C LEU A 165 4.27 11.51 8.50
N MET A 166 4.25 11.33 9.82
CA MET A 166 3.10 11.70 10.65
C MET A 166 2.84 13.22 10.63
N GLN A 167 3.86 14.05 10.46
CA GLN A 167 3.70 15.51 10.28
C GLN A 167 2.91 15.87 9.02
N PHE A 168 2.88 14.98 8.01
CA PHE A 168 2.00 15.16 6.84
C PHE A 168 0.54 14.75 7.09
N GLY A 169 0.21 14.32 8.33
CA GLY A 169 -1.15 14.11 8.81
C GLY A 169 -1.63 12.65 8.83
N VAL A 170 -0.79 11.67 8.48
CA VAL A 170 -1.11 10.26 8.69
C VAL A 170 -0.93 9.88 10.16
N SER A 171 -1.87 9.11 10.72
CA SER A 171 -1.83 8.77 12.16
C SER A 171 -0.96 7.55 12.49
N ASN A 172 -0.71 6.67 11.53
CA ASN A 172 0.08 5.45 11.73
C ASN A 172 0.97 5.21 10.51
N VAL A 173 2.19 4.75 10.77
CA VAL A 173 3.21 4.45 9.74
C VAL A 173 3.78 3.07 10.00
N LEU A 174 3.94 2.26 8.97
CA LEU A 174 4.72 1.02 9.00
C LEU A 174 5.85 1.11 7.97
N ILE A 175 7.08 1.38 8.40
CA ILE A 175 8.24 1.37 7.50
C ILE A 175 8.78 -0.04 7.38
N LYS A 176 8.86 -0.54 6.13
CA LYS A 176 9.33 -1.89 5.78
C LYS A 176 10.86 -1.93 5.69
N GLY A 177 11.53 -2.68 6.57
CA GLY A 177 13.00 -2.74 6.67
C GLY A 177 13.68 -3.75 5.74
N GLY A 178 12.95 -4.39 4.84
CA GLY A 178 13.47 -5.44 3.98
C GLY A 178 14.63 -5.06 3.06
N HIS A 179 14.94 -3.78 2.88
CA HIS A 179 16.06 -3.30 2.05
C HIS A 179 17.41 -3.28 2.78
N PHE A 180 17.47 -3.37 4.10
CA PHE A 180 18.75 -3.51 4.80
C PHE A 180 19.40 -4.87 4.53
N LYS A 181 20.72 -4.89 4.37
CA LYS A 181 21.50 -6.13 4.25
C LYS A 181 21.74 -6.72 5.65
N SER A 182 20.76 -7.42 6.20
CA SER A 182 20.80 -8.02 7.53
C SER A 182 20.18 -9.41 7.52
N LYS A 183 20.62 -10.30 8.42
CA LYS A 183 20.01 -11.63 8.65
C LYS A 183 18.57 -11.53 9.19
N ARG A 184 18.23 -10.39 9.81
CA ARG A 184 16.88 -10.11 10.32
C ARG A 184 16.27 -8.92 9.60
N ILE A 185 14.98 -8.98 9.32
CA ILE A 185 14.17 -7.87 8.81
C ILE A 185 13.52 -7.21 10.01
N HIS A 186 13.57 -5.89 10.08
CA HIS A 186 12.91 -5.10 11.10
C HIS A 186 11.91 -4.16 10.42
N ASP A 187 10.61 -4.43 10.60
CA ASP A 187 9.56 -3.53 10.18
C ASP A 187 9.13 -2.68 11.40
N ILE A 188 9.03 -1.37 11.24
CA ILE A 188 8.79 -0.45 12.36
C ILE A 188 7.44 0.22 12.20
N PHE A 189 6.54 -0.09 13.13
CA PHE A 189 5.24 0.58 13.26
C PHE A 189 5.34 1.72 14.27
N VAL A 190 4.88 2.91 13.87
CA VAL A 190 4.89 4.12 14.70
C VAL A 190 3.52 4.79 14.66
N ASN A 191 3.03 5.16 15.82
CA ASN A 191 1.91 6.07 15.98
C ASN A 191 2.14 7.00 17.17
N LYS A 192 1.17 7.86 17.52
CA LYS A 192 1.31 8.82 18.64
C LYS A 192 1.52 8.17 20.01
N ASN A 193 1.15 6.89 20.18
CA ASN A 193 1.13 6.24 21.49
C ASN A 193 2.28 5.23 21.66
N GLU A 194 2.81 4.67 20.55
CA GLU A 194 3.79 3.59 20.64
C GLU A 194 4.68 3.49 19.38
N ILE A 195 5.86 2.94 19.62
CA ILE A 195 6.76 2.43 18.58
C ILE A 195 6.87 0.93 18.77
N ARG A 196 6.59 0.16 17.72
CA ARG A 196 6.69 -1.30 17.73
C ARG A 196 7.61 -1.79 16.62
N VAL A 197 8.64 -2.54 16.98
CA VAL A 197 9.52 -3.22 16.04
C VAL A 197 9.04 -4.65 15.87
N PHE A 198 8.73 -5.06 14.64
CA PHE A 198 8.49 -6.45 14.25
C PHE A 198 9.78 -7.00 13.67
N THR A 199 10.23 -8.13 14.18
CA THR A 199 11.51 -8.73 13.76
C THR A 199 11.27 -10.13 13.22
N ASN A 200 11.70 -10.38 11.99
CA ASN A 200 11.59 -11.69 11.32
C ASN A 200 12.94 -12.11 10.75
N ASN A 201 13.13 -13.40 10.52
CA ASN A 201 14.29 -13.90 9.82
C ASN A 201 14.19 -13.55 8.32
N ARG A 202 15.33 -13.24 7.72
CA ARG A 202 15.39 -13.04 6.27
C ARG A 202 15.49 -14.39 5.58
N PHE A 203 14.57 -14.67 4.67
CA PHE A 203 14.72 -15.79 3.73
C PHE A 203 15.69 -15.43 2.61
N ASN A 204 16.59 -16.35 2.29
CA ASN A 204 17.50 -16.19 1.15
C ASN A 204 16.76 -16.54 -0.15
N THR A 205 16.06 -15.57 -0.69
CA THR A 205 15.29 -15.72 -1.93
C THR A 205 15.39 -14.50 -2.83
N LYS A 206 15.34 -14.72 -4.14
CA LYS A 206 15.20 -13.67 -5.16
C LYS A 206 13.73 -13.39 -5.51
N ASN A 207 12.81 -14.24 -5.04
CA ASN A 207 11.38 -14.19 -5.35
C ASN A 207 10.63 -13.22 -4.42
N THR A 208 10.98 -11.94 -4.48
CA THR A 208 10.41 -10.88 -3.63
C THR A 208 9.42 -9.99 -4.38
N HIS A 209 9.07 -10.33 -5.64
CA HIS A 209 8.13 -9.55 -6.42
C HIS A 209 6.73 -9.60 -5.80
N GLY A 210 6.14 -8.44 -5.54
CA GLY A 210 4.80 -8.28 -4.98
C GLY A 210 4.66 -8.45 -3.47
N THR A 211 5.75 -8.71 -2.70
CA THR A 211 5.68 -8.85 -1.25
C THR A 211 5.09 -7.60 -0.57
N GLY A 212 5.39 -6.39 -1.07
CA GLY A 212 4.80 -5.14 -0.56
C GLY A 212 3.28 -5.08 -0.76
N CYS A 213 2.81 -5.40 -1.97
CA CYS A 213 1.38 -5.46 -2.28
C CYS A 213 0.67 -6.51 -1.41
N THR A 214 1.25 -7.72 -1.30
CA THR A 214 0.74 -8.79 -0.44
C THR A 214 0.64 -8.33 1.01
N LEU A 215 1.69 -7.72 1.56
CA LEU A 215 1.69 -7.22 2.94
C LEU A 215 0.60 -6.18 3.18
N SER A 216 0.54 -5.14 2.35
CA SER A 216 -0.44 -4.06 2.52
C SER A 216 -1.88 -4.55 2.38
N THR A 217 -2.13 -5.53 1.52
CA THR A 217 -3.45 -6.15 1.36
C THR A 217 -3.79 -7.10 2.49
N ALA A 218 -2.83 -7.88 3.01
CA ALA A 218 -3.05 -8.70 4.19
C ALA A 218 -3.40 -7.83 5.41
N ILE A 219 -2.67 -6.72 5.63
CA ILE A 219 -3.00 -5.73 6.68
C ILE A 219 -4.42 -5.19 6.48
N THR A 220 -4.78 -4.79 5.26
CA THR A 220 -6.12 -4.28 4.94
C THR A 220 -7.19 -5.32 5.24
N SER A 221 -6.96 -6.56 4.88
CA SER A 221 -7.88 -7.69 5.08
C SER A 221 -8.12 -7.96 6.57
N PHE A 222 -7.07 -8.03 7.39
CA PHE A 222 -7.22 -8.21 8.84
C PHE A 222 -7.89 -7.00 9.50
N PHE A 223 -7.56 -5.78 9.07
CA PHE A 223 -8.17 -4.55 9.56
C PHE A 223 -9.66 -4.46 9.18
N SER A 224 -10.02 -4.91 7.98
CA SER A 224 -11.42 -4.98 7.53
C SER A 224 -12.25 -5.95 8.37
N CYS A 225 -11.63 -7.04 8.85
CA CYS A 225 -12.23 -8.04 9.75
C CYS A 225 -12.29 -7.60 11.23
N GLY A 226 -12.03 -6.34 11.55
CA GLY A 226 -12.18 -5.78 12.91
C GLY A 226 -10.96 -5.93 13.83
N LYS A 227 -9.81 -6.41 13.33
CA LYS A 227 -8.58 -6.40 14.13
C LYS A 227 -8.09 -4.97 14.34
N THR A 228 -7.38 -4.69 15.44
CA THR A 228 -6.69 -3.40 15.61
C THR A 228 -5.63 -3.22 14.53
N LEU A 229 -5.25 -1.98 14.23
CA LEU A 229 -4.29 -1.70 13.16
C LEU A 229 -2.92 -2.34 13.45
N LYS A 230 -2.42 -2.22 14.70
CA LYS A 230 -1.18 -2.88 15.13
C LYS A 230 -1.25 -4.41 14.95
N LYS A 231 -2.35 -5.04 15.40
CA LYS A 231 -2.51 -6.50 15.22
C LYS A 231 -2.63 -6.89 13.75
N SER A 232 -3.23 -6.04 12.93
CA SER A 232 -3.30 -6.24 11.48
C SER A 232 -1.92 -6.17 10.83
N CYS A 233 -1.04 -5.26 11.27
CA CYS A 233 0.35 -5.20 10.82
C CYS A 233 1.11 -6.47 11.20
N GLU A 234 1.03 -6.91 12.47
CA GLU A 234 1.66 -8.15 12.94
C GLU A 234 1.21 -9.36 12.11
N LEU A 235 -0.11 -9.54 11.95
CA LEU A 235 -0.66 -10.66 11.18
C LEU A 235 -0.29 -10.58 9.69
N GLY A 236 -0.26 -9.39 9.10
CA GLY A 236 0.15 -9.18 7.71
C GLY A 236 1.62 -9.50 7.49
N ILE A 237 2.49 -9.09 8.40
CA ILE A 237 3.92 -9.42 8.38
C ILE A 237 4.13 -10.94 8.48
N ASN A 238 3.44 -11.60 9.40
CA ASN A 238 3.50 -13.06 9.55
C ASN A 238 2.95 -13.82 8.32
N TYR A 239 1.98 -13.23 7.61
CA TYR A 239 1.43 -13.82 6.39
C TYR A 239 2.42 -13.82 5.22
N VAL A 240 3.30 -12.81 5.15
CA VAL A 240 4.29 -12.67 4.07
C VAL A 240 5.57 -13.48 4.35
N ASN A 241 5.89 -13.76 5.62
CA ASN A 241 7.03 -14.55 6.06
C ASN A 241 6.66 -16.00 6.24
#